data_62084afaacbae3fbec52da6e1101bf37
#
_entry.id   62084afaacbae3fbec52da6e1101bf37
#
_cell.length_a   1.000
_cell.length_b   1.000
_cell.length_c   1.000
_cell.angle_alpha   90.00
_cell.angle_beta   90.00
_cell.angle_gamma   90.00
#
_symmetry.space_group_name_H-M   'P 1'
#
loop_
_entity.id
_entity.type
_entity.pdbx_description
1 polymer ?
#
loop_
_entity_poly.entity_id
_entity_poly.type
_entity_poly.pdbx_seq_one_letter_code
_entity_poly.pdbx_strand_id
1 'polypeptide(L)'
;MPEMREAGLTSKSWPFEEARRVLKRYQNAPPEKGHVLFETGYGPSGLPHIGTFGEVARTSMVVNALNYLTDLPKEIITFSDDLDGLRKVPDNVPNKDVLNKNLHKPLTNIPDPFEKFKSFGEHNN
;
A
#
# COMPACT_ATOMS: atom_id res chain seq x y z
N MET A 1 9.53 1.90 25.78
CA MET A 1 9.50 0.83 26.78
C MET A 1 10.68 -0.13 26.51
N PRO A 2 11.67 -0.21 27.39
CA PRO A 2 12.90 -1.02 27.16
C PRO A 2 12.60 -2.51 26.89
N GLU A 3 11.68 -3.09 27.65
CA GLU A 3 11.29 -4.51 27.54
C GLU A 3 10.71 -4.86 26.16
N MET A 4 9.90 -3.99 25.59
CA MET A 4 9.33 -4.20 24.25
C MET A 4 10.38 -4.10 23.15
N ARG A 5 11.37 -3.22 23.32
CA ARG A 5 12.51 -3.10 22.40
C ARG A 5 13.35 -4.38 22.42
N GLU A 6 13.67 -4.89 23.60
CA GLU A 6 14.44 -6.12 23.77
C GLU A 6 13.70 -7.34 23.19
N ALA A 7 12.42 -7.49 23.51
CA ALA A 7 11.57 -8.53 22.95
C ALA A 7 11.50 -8.44 21.41
N GLY A 8 11.40 -7.24 20.85
CA GLY A 8 11.37 -7.01 19.40
C GLY A 8 12.68 -7.37 18.70
N LEU A 9 13.82 -7.20 19.35
CA LEU A 9 15.12 -7.57 18.78
C LEU A 9 15.29 -9.08 18.57
N THR A 10 14.58 -9.90 19.36
CA THR A 10 14.66 -11.37 19.31
C THR A 10 13.41 -12.05 18.75
N SER A 11 12.33 -11.29 18.53
CA SER A 11 11.06 -11.81 18.03
C SER A 11 11.21 -12.46 16.66
N LYS A 12 10.59 -13.65 16.49
CA LYS A 12 10.53 -14.38 15.21
C LYS A 12 9.28 -14.01 14.37
N SER A 13 8.46 -13.06 14.84
CA SER A 13 7.33 -12.62 14.01
C SER A 13 7.82 -11.82 12.79
N TRP A 14 7.19 -12.04 11.65
CA TRP A 14 7.63 -11.46 10.38
C TRP A 14 7.71 -9.92 10.39
N PRO A 15 6.82 -9.15 11.06
CA PRO A 15 6.94 -7.70 11.06
C PRO A 15 8.22 -7.23 11.76
N PHE A 16 8.63 -7.91 12.83
CA PHE A 16 9.88 -7.60 13.51
C PHE A 16 11.12 -8.05 12.74
N GLU A 17 11.04 -9.16 11.99
CA GLU A 17 12.12 -9.58 11.10
C GLU A 17 12.36 -8.55 10.01
N GLU A 18 11.31 -8.06 9.34
CA GLU A 18 11.41 -7.00 8.35
C GLU A 18 11.88 -5.67 8.97
N ALA A 19 11.35 -5.29 10.12
CA ALA A 19 11.79 -4.08 10.82
C ALA A 19 13.28 -4.12 11.16
N ARG A 20 13.82 -5.27 11.59
CA ARG A 20 15.26 -5.43 11.83
C ARG A 20 16.09 -5.31 10.55
N ARG A 21 15.59 -5.79 9.40
CA ARG A 21 16.25 -5.59 8.10
C ARG A 21 16.34 -4.11 7.74
N VAL A 22 15.26 -3.37 7.96
CA VAL A 22 15.24 -1.92 7.77
C VAL A 22 16.21 -1.23 8.74
N LEU A 23 16.16 -1.58 10.04
CA LEU A 23 17.05 -1.03 11.03
C LEU A 23 18.53 -1.24 10.66
N LYS A 24 18.89 -2.43 10.20
CA LYS A 24 20.25 -2.77 9.77
C LYS A 24 20.75 -1.84 8.64
N ARG A 25 19.86 -1.42 7.73
CA ARG A 25 20.21 -0.48 6.64
C ARG A 25 20.74 0.85 7.17
N TYR A 26 20.20 1.31 8.31
CA TYR A 26 20.49 2.63 8.87
C TYR A 26 21.43 2.58 10.10
N GLN A 27 22.11 1.44 10.36
CA GLN A 27 23.05 1.31 11.49
C GLN A 27 24.23 2.28 11.42
N ASN A 28 24.72 2.56 10.22
CA ASN A 28 25.95 3.35 10.01
C ASN A 28 25.68 4.80 9.59
N ALA A 29 24.48 5.11 9.12
CA ALA A 29 24.09 6.45 8.71
C ALA A 29 22.57 6.62 8.82
N PRO A 30 22.09 7.78 9.33
CA PRO A 30 20.67 8.09 9.32
C PRO A 30 20.13 8.20 7.89
N PRO A 31 18.80 8.09 7.68
CA PRO A 31 18.20 8.31 6.38
C PRO A 31 18.52 9.71 5.84
N GLU A 32 18.97 9.83 4.59
CA GLU A 32 19.32 11.12 3.96
C GLU A 32 18.15 12.12 3.96
N LYS A 33 16.91 11.61 3.85
CA LYS A 33 15.68 12.44 3.89
C LYS A 33 15.21 12.77 5.31
N GLY A 34 15.95 12.37 6.35
CA GLY A 34 15.60 12.59 7.74
C GLY A 34 14.55 11.62 8.31
N HIS A 35 13.98 10.75 7.49
CA HIS A 35 13.01 9.73 7.89
C HIS A 35 13.16 8.45 7.08
N VAL A 36 12.71 7.34 7.65
CA VAL A 36 12.58 6.06 6.95
C VAL A 36 11.27 6.08 6.16
N LEU A 37 11.37 6.04 4.83
CA LEU A 37 10.22 6.02 3.95
C LEU A 37 9.77 4.59 3.70
N PHE A 38 8.48 4.33 3.93
CA PHE A 38 7.78 3.12 3.55
C PHE A 38 6.80 3.43 2.44
N GLU A 39 6.73 2.57 1.47
CA GLU A 39 5.79 2.67 0.37
C GLU A 39 4.90 1.44 0.34
N THR A 40 3.62 1.66 0.15
CA THR A 40 2.62 0.64 -0.13
C THR A 40 1.67 1.16 -1.21
N GLY A 41 0.95 0.26 -1.87
CA GLY A 41 0.05 0.71 -2.91
C GLY A 41 -0.80 -0.41 -3.48
N TYR A 42 -1.70 0.00 -4.36
CA TYR A 42 -2.63 -0.89 -5.05
C TYR A 42 -3.06 -0.28 -6.39
N GLY A 43 -3.47 -1.14 -7.33
CA GLY A 43 -4.18 -0.69 -8.54
C GLY A 43 -5.67 -0.55 -8.23
N PRO A 44 -6.28 0.63 -8.45
CA PRO A 44 -7.70 0.87 -8.16
C PRO A 44 -8.60 0.29 -9.25
N SER A 45 -8.48 -1.01 -9.51
CA SER A 45 -9.19 -1.74 -10.58
C SER A 45 -10.60 -2.22 -10.19
N GLY A 46 -11.07 -1.83 -9.02
CA GLY A 46 -12.39 -2.13 -8.47
C GLY A 46 -12.62 -1.41 -7.16
N LEU A 47 -13.81 -1.58 -6.59
CA LEU A 47 -14.12 -0.99 -5.29
C LEU A 47 -13.14 -1.52 -4.22
N PRO A 48 -12.72 -0.67 -3.27
CA PRO A 48 -11.83 -1.08 -2.19
C PRO A 48 -12.41 -2.27 -1.40
N HIS A 49 -11.56 -3.22 -1.04
CA HIS A 49 -11.93 -4.43 -0.31
C HIS A 49 -10.82 -4.85 0.67
N ILE A 50 -11.03 -5.95 1.38
CA ILE A 50 -10.08 -6.45 2.38
C ILE A 50 -8.66 -6.68 1.83
N GLY A 51 -8.53 -7.04 0.54
CA GLY A 51 -7.23 -7.17 -0.11
C GLY A 51 -6.50 -5.83 -0.23
N THR A 52 -7.20 -4.76 -0.62
CA THR A 52 -6.67 -3.40 -0.66
C THR A 52 -6.21 -2.94 0.73
N PHE A 53 -7.05 -3.17 1.75
CA PHE A 53 -6.69 -2.91 3.15
C PHE A 53 -5.44 -3.71 3.57
N GLY A 54 -5.36 -4.98 3.16
CA GLY A 54 -4.25 -5.87 3.49
C GLY A 54 -2.88 -5.35 3.04
N GLU A 55 -2.81 -4.65 1.91
CA GLU A 55 -1.56 -4.03 1.43
C GLU A 55 -1.05 -2.96 2.40
N VAL A 56 -1.94 -2.05 2.81
CA VAL A 56 -1.61 -0.99 3.75
C VAL A 56 -1.35 -1.54 5.16
N ALA A 57 -2.18 -2.49 5.60
CA ALA A 57 -2.05 -3.12 6.92
C ALA A 57 -0.70 -3.82 7.10
N ARG A 58 -0.24 -4.59 6.12
CA ARG A 58 1.07 -5.27 6.19
C ARG A 58 2.23 -4.28 6.35
N THR A 59 2.22 -3.22 5.58
CA THR A 59 3.24 -2.16 5.69
C THR A 59 3.19 -1.49 7.06
N SER A 60 1.99 -1.17 7.55
CA SER A 60 1.78 -0.57 8.88
C SER A 60 2.28 -1.47 10.02
N MET A 61 2.13 -2.79 9.90
CA MET A 61 2.66 -3.74 10.89
C MET A 61 4.19 -3.65 11.00
N VAL A 62 4.89 -3.52 9.86
CA VAL A 62 6.36 -3.36 9.87
C VAL A 62 6.78 -2.01 10.46
N VAL A 63 6.06 -0.93 10.11
CA VAL A 63 6.32 0.40 10.68
C VAL A 63 6.10 0.38 12.20
N ASN A 64 5.02 -0.24 12.67
CA ASN A 64 4.74 -0.38 14.10
C ASN A 64 5.83 -1.20 14.81
N ALA A 65 6.28 -2.31 14.22
CA ALA A 65 7.40 -3.08 14.76
C ALA A 65 8.68 -2.24 14.83
N LEU A 66 8.97 -1.44 13.80
CA LEU A 66 10.13 -0.55 13.78
C LEU A 66 10.05 0.55 14.86
N ASN A 67 8.84 1.04 15.20
CA ASN A 67 8.65 2.01 16.27
C ASN A 67 9.10 1.49 17.64
N TYR A 68 9.03 0.18 17.88
CA TYR A 68 9.58 -0.43 19.08
C TYR A 68 11.11 -0.54 19.07
N LEU A 69 11.72 -0.62 17.89
CA LEU A 69 13.15 -0.86 17.73
C LEU A 69 13.99 0.42 17.67
N THR A 70 13.42 1.53 17.17
CA THR A 70 14.16 2.77 16.97
C THR A 70 13.25 3.99 16.98
N ASP A 71 13.82 5.12 17.41
CA ASP A 71 13.17 6.43 17.41
C ASP A 71 13.35 7.21 16.09
N LEU A 72 13.97 6.60 15.05
CA LEU A 72 14.07 7.22 13.74
C LEU A 72 12.69 7.62 13.23
N PRO A 73 12.51 8.82 12.68
CA PRO A 73 11.25 9.23 12.05
C PRO A 73 10.86 8.28 10.92
N LYS A 74 9.56 8.00 10.77
CA LYS A 74 9.01 7.12 9.73
C LYS A 74 7.86 7.81 9.02
N GLU A 75 7.74 7.55 7.73
CA GLU A 75 6.65 8.02 6.90
C GLU A 75 6.14 6.87 6.03
N ILE A 76 4.82 6.79 5.83
CA ILE A 76 4.19 5.84 4.91
C ILE A 76 3.55 6.63 3.78
N ILE A 77 3.92 6.29 2.55
CA ILE A 77 3.23 6.74 1.35
C ILE A 77 2.35 5.60 0.86
N THR A 78 1.07 5.89 0.67
CA THR A 78 0.14 4.98 0.01
C THR A 78 -0.05 5.45 -1.43
N PHE A 79 0.34 4.60 -2.36
CA PHE A 79 0.31 4.88 -3.79
C PHE A 79 -0.89 4.19 -4.44
N SER A 80 -1.67 4.92 -5.22
CA SER A 80 -2.74 4.38 -6.05
C SER A 80 -2.31 4.42 -7.52
N ASP A 81 -2.11 3.25 -8.13
CA ASP A 81 -1.68 3.13 -9.53
C ASP A 81 -2.89 3.12 -10.47
N ASP A 82 -3.37 4.30 -10.82
CA ASP A 82 -4.49 4.50 -11.73
C ASP A 82 -4.12 4.38 -13.22
N LEU A 83 -2.82 4.26 -13.52
CA LEU A 83 -2.32 3.91 -14.86
C LEU A 83 -2.29 2.39 -15.09
N ASP A 84 -2.52 1.58 -14.07
CA ASP A 84 -2.63 0.13 -14.22
C ASP A 84 -3.77 -0.22 -15.20
N GLY A 85 -3.54 -1.25 -16.02
CA GLY A 85 -4.51 -1.72 -17.01
C GLY A 85 -5.61 -2.57 -16.40
N LEU A 86 -6.86 -2.32 -16.77
CA LEU A 86 -7.99 -3.17 -16.34
C LEU A 86 -7.86 -4.57 -16.93
N ARG A 87 -7.57 -5.57 -16.10
CA ARG A 87 -7.37 -6.97 -16.52
C ARG A 87 -8.64 -7.79 -16.52
N LYS A 88 -9.58 -7.45 -15.66
CA LYS A 88 -10.83 -8.17 -15.46
C LYS A 88 -11.92 -7.19 -15.02
N VAL A 89 -13.14 -7.38 -15.50
CA VAL A 89 -14.29 -6.62 -15.01
C VAL A 89 -14.70 -7.12 -13.64
N PRO A 90 -14.76 -6.23 -12.61
CA PRO A 90 -15.26 -6.60 -11.29
C PRO A 90 -16.73 -7.05 -11.33
N ASP A 91 -17.09 -7.96 -10.43
CA ASP A 91 -18.46 -8.49 -10.38
C ASP A 91 -19.47 -7.53 -9.76
N ASN A 92 -18.99 -6.60 -8.92
CA ASN A 92 -19.78 -5.69 -8.10
C ASN A 92 -19.89 -4.27 -8.65
N VAL A 93 -19.80 -4.11 -9.96
CA VAL A 93 -19.95 -2.82 -10.65
C VAL A 93 -21.15 -2.83 -11.59
N PRO A 94 -21.85 -1.67 -11.79
CA PRO A 94 -22.88 -1.52 -12.82
C PRO A 94 -22.23 -1.40 -14.21
N ASN A 95 -23.06 -1.41 -15.24
CA ASN A 95 -22.67 -1.10 -16.64
C ASN A 95 -21.39 -1.86 -17.09
N LYS A 96 -21.32 -3.17 -16.78
CA LYS A 96 -20.16 -4.03 -17.06
C LYS A 96 -19.71 -4.00 -18.53
N ASP A 97 -20.61 -3.72 -19.45
CA ASP A 97 -20.31 -3.60 -20.89
C ASP A 97 -19.35 -2.47 -21.18
N VAL A 98 -19.42 -1.36 -20.43
CA VAL A 98 -18.47 -0.24 -20.56
C VAL A 98 -17.07 -0.73 -20.22
N LEU A 99 -16.91 -1.49 -19.14
CA LEU A 99 -15.61 -2.03 -18.72
C LEU A 99 -15.13 -3.11 -19.69
N ASN A 100 -15.99 -4.01 -20.15
CA ASN A 100 -15.64 -5.06 -21.11
C ASN A 100 -15.07 -4.51 -22.42
N LYS A 101 -15.64 -3.41 -22.93
CA LYS A 101 -15.16 -2.72 -24.14
C LYS A 101 -13.83 -2.00 -23.95
N ASN A 102 -13.41 -1.80 -22.70
CA ASN A 102 -12.24 -1.03 -22.34
C ASN A 102 -11.17 -1.85 -21.58
N LEU A 103 -11.25 -3.19 -21.65
CA LEU A 103 -10.22 -4.06 -21.06
C LEU A 103 -8.82 -3.68 -21.58
N HIS A 104 -7.85 -3.83 -20.72
CA HIS A 104 -6.42 -3.55 -20.95
C HIS A 104 -6.06 -2.07 -21.15
N LYS A 105 -7.02 -1.15 -21.07
CA LYS A 105 -6.73 0.28 -21.03
C LYS A 105 -6.37 0.71 -19.61
N PRO A 106 -5.55 1.77 -19.45
CA PRO A 106 -5.32 2.39 -18.15
C PRO A 106 -6.63 2.82 -17.49
N LEU A 107 -6.75 2.67 -16.18
CA LEU A 107 -7.97 2.98 -15.44
C LEU A 107 -8.42 4.43 -15.60
N THR A 108 -7.46 5.35 -15.80
CA THR A 108 -7.72 6.77 -16.10
C THR A 108 -8.41 7.00 -17.47
N ASN A 109 -8.30 6.05 -18.38
CA ASN A 109 -8.87 6.12 -19.74
C ASN A 109 -10.16 5.32 -19.89
N ILE A 110 -10.66 4.72 -18.81
CA ILE A 110 -11.90 3.94 -18.80
C ILE A 110 -13.01 4.82 -18.25
N PRO A 111 -14.13 5.01 -18.98
CA PRO A 111 -15.28 5.72 -18.44
C PRO A 111 -15.79 5.08 -17.14
N ASP A 112 -16.24 5.91 -16.20
CA ASP A 112 -16.77 5.40 -14.93
C ASP A 112 -18.08 4.64 -15.16
N PRO A 113 -18.14 3.33 -14.80
CA PRO A 113 -19.39 2.56 -14.95
C PRO A 113 -20.51 3.03 -14.01
N PHE A 114 -20.20 3.84 -13.00
CA PHE A 114 -21.18 4.45 -12.09
C PHE A 114 -21.68 5.82 -12.58
N GLU A 115 -21.07 6.38 -13.63
CA GLU A 115 -21.43 7.68 -14.21
C GLU A 115 -21.32 8.88 -13.25
N LYS A 116 -20.45 8.77 -12.23
CA LYS A 116 -20.24 9.82 -11.20
C LYS A 116 -18.97 10.63 -11.41
N PHE A 117 -17.95 10.03 -12.01
CA PHE A 117 -16.64 10.61 -12.26
C PHE A 117 -16.25 10.50 -13.73
N LYS A 118 -15.15 11.14 -14.11
CA LYS A 118 -14.69 11.11 -15.52
C LYS A 118 -14.14 9.74 -15.90
N SER A 119 -13.51 9.04 -14.96
CA SER A 119 -12.91 7.74 -15.19
C SER A 119 -13.12 6.77 -14.04
N PHE A 120 -12.96 5.49 -14.34
CA PHE A 120 -13.03 4.44 -13.35
C PHE A 120 -11.87 4.53 -12.34
N GLY A 121 -10.69 4.98 -12.78
CA GLY A 121 -9.58 5.29 -11.89
C GLY A 121 -9.93 6.38 -10.89
N GLU A 122 -10.52 7.49 -11.33
CA GLU A 122 -10.97 8.59 -10.46
C GLU A 122 -12.07 8.15 -9.48
N HIS A 123 -12.97 7.25 -9.89
CA HIS A 123 -14.04 6.73 -9.01
C HIS A 123 -13.46 5.93 -7.84
N ASN A 124 -12.39 5.17 -8.05
CA ASN A 124 -11.82 4.25 -7.07
C ASN A 124 -10.70 4.86 -6.21
N ASN A 125 -10.30 6.09 -6.47
CA ASN A 125 -9.37 6.88 -5.69
C ASN A 125 -10.11 7.78 -4.69
#